data_1abecfe740ca8ee25e535715bf178ffd
#
_entry.id   1abecfe740ca8ee25e535715bf178ffd
#
_cell.length_a   1.000
_cell.length_b   1.000
_cell.length_c   1.000
_cell.angle_alpha   90.00
_cell.angle_beta   90.00
_cell.angle_gamma   90.00
#
_symmetry.space_group_name_H-M   'P 1'
#
loop_
_entity.id
_entity.type
_entity.pdbx_description
1 polymer ?
#
loop_
_entity_poly.entity_id
_entity_poly.type
_entity_poly.pdbx_seq_one_letter_code
_entity_poly.pdbx_strand_id
1 'polypeptide(L)'
;MPNKTKRNKAITLAAVFTTAGVLHGLISLVNHYLFKTYALDLGLYTHALYDYAHFRMADCSMFKPEQVSLLSDHFDLYLPLLSPLVFVFGSYTLLIVQIAAVLLGGWGIYKLISLYTDDDWLPLLATAMLFVSFGVIHAIAFDYHSNVLTAMMLPWLLYFLKRKRIGLTSLFVVLFVIGKENMSLWLFFILIALMWDYRKDKKMLWYLMGYAVFAIVYFFVINMVVMPRLGGAGGGYARYAYLGDNYTEIAKNLIIHPGYTFQLLFTNTSGMAKFDGVKEEFYLCILTTGLILTLLKPNYLIMLVPIVAQKMLATDGNFWGIAYQYSVECMPVLVIASFLVITGIQEQRWRIVLAVALLLSTVLTTFYTVGVPKSPIFVDQLCVYQRRHYQQTDFDARYARQLMKTIPEDAYVCAAPMFVPHLALREHIEDFGSTKNTNAEYVLITEHYFLFQRNKVVLFGNRNDYETIATDGTVYLLRRKQP
;
A
#
# COMPACT_ATOMS: atom_id res chain seq x y z
N MET A 1 33.56 17.24 24.93
CA MET A 1 33.07 17.37 23.56
C MET A 1 32.17 16.22 23.05
N PRO A 2 32.15 15.01 23.61
CA PRO A 2 31.30 13.91 23.12
C PRO A 2 29.78 14.19 23.25
N ASN A 3 29.37 15.08 24.11
CA ASN A 3 27.95 15.36 24.37
C ASN A 3 27.29 16.24 23.28
N LYS A 4 28.06 17.15 22.64
CA LYS A 4 27.55 18.06 21.60
C LYS A 4 27.30 17.33 20.27
N THR A 5 28.20 16.41 19.89
CA THR A 5 28.05 15.59 18.67
C THR A 5 26.86 14.64 18.76
N LYS A 6 26.68 13.96 19.91
CA LYS A 6 25.51 13.10 20.16
C LYS A 6 24.19 13.87 20.13
N ARG A 7 24.17 15.08 20.70
CA ARG A 7 23.00 15.96 20.69
C ARG A 7 22.65 16.40 19.27
N ASN A 8 23.62 16.82 18.48
CA ASN A 8 23.37 17.23 17.09
C ASN A 8 22.83 16.08 16.25
N LYS A 9 23.37 14.87 16.39
CA LYS A 9 22.86 13.66 15.72
C LYS A 9 21.40 13.36 16.08
N ALA A 10 21.05 13.44 17.37
CA ALA A 10 19.66 13.22 17.81
C ALA A 10 18.70 14.28 17.24
N ILE A 11 19.14 15.54 17.18
CA ILE A 11 18.36 16.64 16.59
C ILE A 11 18.15 16.41 15.09
N THR A 12 19.21 16.06 14.34
CA THR A 12 19.11 15.78 12.90
C THR A 12 18.19 14.59 12.63
N LEU A 13 18.32 13.52 13.41
CA LEU A 13 17.42 12.36 13.29
C LEU A 13 15.97 12.75 13.56
N ALA A 14 15.70 13.47 14.66
CA ALA A 14 14.37 13.97 14.97
C ALA A 14 13.82 14.86 13.85
N ALA A 15 14.63 15.75 13.26
CA ALA A 15 14.24 16.60 12.14
C ALA A 15 13.83 15.76 10.92
N VAL A 16 14.60 14.74 10.53
CA VAL A 16 14.26 13.86 9.40
C VAL A 16 12.91 13.17 9.63
N PHE A 17 12.68 12.61 10.82
CA PHE A 17 11.41 11.93 11.15
C PHE A 17 10.23 12.90 11.23
N THR A 18 10.41 14.07 11.84
CA THR A 18 9.36 15.08 11.92
C THR A 18 8.99 15.58 10.52
N THR A 19 9.98 15.89 9.68
CA THR A 19 9.73 16.33 8.30
C THR A 19 8.99 15.27 7.51
N ALA A 20 9.41 14.00 7.61
CA ALA A 20 8.73 12.89 6.95
C ALA A 20 7.29 12.71 7.47
N GLY A 21 7.10 12.73 8.80
CA GLY A 21 5.77 12.61 9.41
C GLY A 21 4.83 13.73 8.99
N VAL A 22 5.32 14.97 8.93
CA VAL A 22 4.56 16.13 8.44
C VAL A 22 4.23 15.96 6.96
N LEU A 23 5.21 15.62 6.11
CA LEU A 23 4.99 15.41 4.67
C LEU A 23 3.94 14.34 4.41
N HIS A 24 4.10 13.16 5.03
CA HIS A 24 3.16 12.05 4.86
C HIS A 24 1.77 12.38 5.42
N GLY A 25 1.72 13.10 6.55
CA GLY A 25 0.46 13.60 7.11
C GLY A 25 -0.23 14.60 6.19
N LEU A 26 0.50 15.55 5.60
CA LEU A 26 -0.04 16.49 4.63
C LEU A 26 -0.57 15.79 3.37
N ILE A 27 0.05 14.70 2.94
CA ILE A 27 -0.45 13.90 1.82
C ILE A 27 -1.71 13.13 2.25
N SER A 28 -1.59 12.23 3.19
CA SER A 28 -2.63 11.24 3.49
C SER A 28 -3.83 11.82 4.24
N LEU A 29 -3.58 12.54 5.37
CA LEU A 29 -4.66 13.02 6.23
C LEU A 29 -5.41 14.19 5.60
N VAL A 30 -4.73 15.06 4.83
CA VAL A 30 -5.39 16.15 4.11
C VAL A 30 -6.24 15.61 2.95
N ASN A 31 -5.75 14.58 2.23
CA ASN A 31 -6.57 13.93 1.21
C ASN A 31 -7.87 13.37 1.81
N HIS A 32 -7.78 12.67 2.93
CA HIS A 32 -8.96 12.18 3.63
C HIS A 32 -9.85 13.34 4.08
N TYR A 33 -9.31 14.35 4.75
CA TYR A 33 -10.08 15.52 5.17
C TYR A 33 -10.83 16.19 4.02
N LEU A 34 -10.29 16.18 2.80
CA LEU A 34 -10.87 16.77 1.59
C LEU A 34 -11.67 15.79 0.74
N PHE A 35 -12.06 14.63 1.28
CA PHE A 35 -12.83 13.61 0.55
C PHE A 35 -12.13 13.09 -0.73
N LYS A 36 -10.81 13.00 -0.70
CA LYS A 36 -10.00 12.43 -1.78
C LYS A 36 -9.55 11.00 -1.49
N THR A 37 -10.27 10.29 -0.64
CA THR A 37 -10.16 8.86 -0.32
C THR A 37 -11.46 8.17 -0.69
N TYR A 38 -11.43 6.86 -0.98
CA TYR A 38 -12.55 6.24 -1.67
C TYR A 38 -13.01 4.92 -1.04
N ALA A 39 -14.21 4.49 -1.44
CA ALA A 39 -14.93 3.34 -0.90
C ALA A 39 -14.19 2.01 -1.08
N LEU A 40 -13.61 1.76 -2.29
CA LEU A 40 -13.07 0.45 -2.66
C LEU A 40 -11.89 -0.01 -1.81
N ASP A 41 -11.14 0.93 -1.26
CA ASP A 41 -10.00 0.64 -0.38
C ASP A 41 -10.29 1.15 1.03
N LEU A 42 -10.11 2.45 1.31
CA LEU A 42 -10.23 2.96 2.68
C LEU A 42 -11.62 2.75 3.28
N GLY A 43 -12.68 2.93 2.50
CA GLY A 43 -14.06 2.75 2.98
C GLY A 43 -14.31 1.31 3.45
N LEU A 44 -13.97 0.33 2.61
CA LEU A 44 -14.13 -1.10 2.90
C LEU A 44 -13.32 -1.53 4.13
N TYR A 45 -12.05 -1.13 4.19
CA TYR A 45 -11.20 -1.49 5.32
C TYR A 45 -11.58 -0.76 6.62
N THR A 46 -12.10 0.47 6.52
CA THR A 46 -12.63 1.20 7.70
C THR A 46 -13.91 0.53 8.22
N HIS A 47 -14.79 0.07 7.33
CA HIS A 47 -15.97 -0.72 7.72
C HIS A 47 -15.57 -2.04 8.36
N ALA A 48 -14.58 -2.72 7.80
CA ALA A 48 -14.02 -3.94 8.40
C ALA A 48 -13.45 -3.72 9.81
N LEU A 49 -12.77 -2.58 10.05
CA LEU A 49 -12.35 -2.23 11.43
C LEU A 49 -13.54 -2.09 12.38
N TYR A 50 -14.63 -1.46 11.93
CA TYR A 50 -15.84 -1.33 12.71
C TYR A 50 -16.41 -2.71 13.09
N ASP A 51 -16.53 -3.62 12.11
CA ASP A 51 -17.03 -4.97 12.36
C ASP A 51 -16.15 -5.75 13.33
N TYR A 52 -14.84 -5.80 13.09
CA TYR A 52 -13.90 -6.50 13.98
C TYR A 52 -13.87 -5.90 15.39
N ALA A 53 -13.99 -4.57 15.53
CA ALA A 53 -14.07 -3.90 16.84
C ALA A 53 -15.35 -4.27 17.59
N HIS A 54 -16.42 -4.69 16.88
CA HIS A 54 -17.67 -5.19 17.46
C HIS A 54 -17.77 -6.73 17.44
N PHE A 55 -16.63 -7.43 17.27
CA PHE A 55 -16.54 -8.89 17.22
C PHE A 55 -17.39 -9.54 16.12
N ARG A 56 -17.58 -8.85 15.01
CA ARG A 56 -18.25 -9.36 13.81
C ARG A 56 -17.20 -9.69 12.75
N MET A 57 -17.53 -10.67 11.90
CA MET A 57 -16.69 -10.98 10.74
C MET A 57 -17.01 -9.98 9.63
N ALA A 58 -15.99 -9.25 9.17
CA ALA A 58 -16.14 -8.31 8.07
C ALA A 58 -16.43 -9.05 6.75
N ASP A 59 -17.31 -8.47 5.95
CA ASP A 59 -17.69 -8.96 4.65
C ASP A 59 -17.52 -7.91 3.54
N CYS A 60 -17.86 -8.30 2.30
CA CYS A 60 -17.81 -7.44 1.12
C CYS A 60 -19.18 -6.89 0.73
N SER A 61 -20.19 -6.88 1.62
CA SER A 61 -21.56 -6.47 1.32
C SER A 61 -21.66 -5.04 0.82
N MET A 62 -20.71 -4.19 1.16
CA MET A 62 -20.59 -2.82 0.62
C MET A 62 -20.56 -2.77 -0.92
N PHE A 63 -20.02 -3.79 -1.59
CA PHE A 63 -19.85 -3.84 -3.05
C PHE A 63 -20.54 -5.01 -3.72
N LYS A 64 -20.74 -6.12 -2.99
CA LYS A 64 -21.26 -7.37 -3.54
C LYS A 64 -22.56 -7.71 -2.85
N PRO A 65 -23.60 -8.08 -3.59
CA PRO A 65 -24.88 -8.48 -2.99
C PRO A 65 -24.76 -9.79 -2.18
N GLU A 66 -23.68 -10.55 -2.38
CA GLU A 66 -23.40 -11.79 -1.67
C GLU A 66 -22.57 -11.49 -0.42
N GLN A 67 -22.96 -12.07 0.71
CA GLN A 67 -22.20 -11.98 1.96
C GLN A 67 -20.94 -12.87 1.87
N VAL A 68 -19.90 -12.34 1.21
CA VAL A 68 -18.61 -12.99 1.08
C VAL A 68 -17.66 -12.37 2.11
N SER A 69 -16.95 -13.19 2.88
CA SER A 69 -15.98 -12.69 3.85
C SER A 69 -14.91 -11.82 3.19
N LEU A 70 -14.57 -10.68 3.80
CA LEU A 70 -13.47 -9.83 3.34
C LEU A 70 -12.14 -10.60 3.27
N LEU A 71 -11.90 -11.53 4.20
CA LEU A 71 -10.70 -12.37 4.18
C LEU A 71 -10.61 -13.32 2.98
N SER A 72 -11.68 -13.46 2.20
CA SER A 72 -11.66 -14.21 0.95
C SER A 72 -11.19 -13.38 -0.25
N ASP A 73 -11.26 -12.04 -0.14
CA ASP A 73 -10.75 -11.12 -1.16
C ASP A 73 -9.27 -10.78 -0.88
N HIS A 74 -8.98 -10.34 0.35
CA HIS A 74 -7.64 -10.12 0.87
C HIS A 74 -7.50 -10.70 2.27
N PHE A 75 -6.54 -11.62 2.45
CA PHE A 75 -6.29 -12.25 3.74
C PHE A 75 -5.39 -11.34 4.61
N ASP A 76 -5.99 -10.23 5.07
CA ASP A 76 -5.34 -9.20 5.88
C ASP A 76 -5.73 -9.36 7.36
N LEU A 77 -4.84 -9.94 8.15
CA LEU A 77 -5.04 -10.09 9.60
C LEU A 77 -4.54 -8.89 10.42
N TYR A 78 -4.00 -7.84 9.76
CA TYR A 78 -3.75 -6.58 10.47
C TYR A 78 -5.05 -5.88 10.84
N LEU A 79 -6.11 -5.99 10.03
CA LEU A 79 -7.38 -5.32 10.29
C LEU A 79 -7.98 -5.71 11.66
N PRO A 80 -8.17 -7.01 12.01
CA PRO A 80 -8.65 -7.36 13.33
C PRO A 80 -7.69 -6.93 14.47
N LEU A 81 -6.36 -6.95 14.25
CA LEU A 81 -5.39 -6.50 15.26
C LEU A 81 -5.45 -4.98 15.48
N LEU A 82 -5.75 -4.21 14.46
CA LEU A 82 -5.80 -2.75 14.49
C LEU A 82 -7.18 -2.22 14.86
N SER A 83 -8.22 -3.06 14.82
CA SER A 83 -9.61 -2.65 15.01
C SER A 83 -9.87 -1.89 16.31
N PRO A 84 -9.25 -2.18 17.49
CA PRO A 84 -9.49 -1.39 18.69
C PRO A 84 -9.07 0.08 18.58
N LEU A 85 -8.14 0.41 17.66
CA LEU A 85 -7.69 1.79 17.44
C LEU A 85 -8.77 2.68 16.82
N VAL A 86 -9.81 2.09 16.23
CA VAL A 86 -10.91 2.85 15.61
C VAL A 86 -11.66 3.69 16.64
N PHE A 87 -11.74 3.25 17.90
CA PHE A 87 -12.35 4.01 18.99
C PHE A 87 -11.55 5.28 19.38
N VAL A 88 -10.27 5.36 18.97
CA VAL A 88 -9.39 6.50 19.25
C VAL A 88 -9.30 7.44 18.06
N PHE A 89 -9.11 6.91 16.85
CA PHE A 89 -8.78 7.70 15.66
C PHE A 89 -9.92 7.77 14.63
N GLY A 90 -11.03 7.07 14.86
CA GLY A 90 -12.16 7.04 13.93
C GLY A 90 -11.76 6.61 12.52
N SER A 91 -12.31 7.26 11.50
CA SER A 91 -12.03 6.97 10.09
C SER A 91 -10.58 7.23 9.65
N TYR A 92 -9.78 7.94 10.47
CA TYR A 92 -8.35 8.19 10.22
C TYR A 92 -7.45 7.05 10.67
N THR A 93 -7.96 6.03 11.36
CA THR A 93 -7.18 4.96 12.02
C THR A 93 -6.16 4.33 11.08
N LEU A 94 -6.59 3.85 9.94
CA LEU A 94 -5.72 3.13 9.00
C LEU A 94 -4.66 4.03 8.38
N LEU A 95 -4.99 5.28 8.09
CA LEU A 95 -4.06 6.26 7.54
C LEU A 95 -2.95 6.61 8.55
N ILE A 96 -3.33 6.84 9.81
CA ILE A 96 -2.37 7.11 10.90
C ILE A 96 -1.45 5.91 11.12
N VAL A 97 -2.01 4.70 11.14
CA VAL A 97 -1.24 3.46 11.28
C VAL A 97 -0.27 3.28 10.12
N GLN A 98 -0.69 3.55 8.89
CA GLN A 98 0.17 3.44 7.71
C GLN A 98 1.34 4.44 7.76
N ILE A 99 1.09 5.70 8.14
CA ILE A 99 2.15 6.70 8.35
C ILE A 99 3.11 6.23 9.45
N ALA A 100 2.59 5.76 10.59
CA ALA A 100 3.41 5.24 11.69
C ALA A 100 4.27 4.04 11.25
N ALA A 101 3.72 3.13 10.44
CA ALA A 101 4.45 2.00 9.89
C ALA A 101 5.62 2.45 9.00
N VAL A 102 5.42 3.44 8.13
CA VAL A 102 6.49 4.01 7.29
C VAL A 102 7.59 4.63 8.16
N LEU A 103 7.22 5.41 9.17
CA LEU A 103 8.21 5.98 10.10
C LEU A 103 8.97 4.89 10.87
N LEU A 104 8.28 3.85 11.34
CA LEU A 104 8.92 2.69 11.99
C LEU A 104 9.82 1.92 11.03
N GLY A 105 9.43 1.76 9.76
CA GLY A 105 10.27 1.18 8.71
C GLY A 105 11.56 1.98 8.50
N GLY A 106 11.47 3.30 8.44
CA GLY A 106 12.62 4.21 8.40
C GLY A 106 13.52 4.08 9.63
N TRP A 107 12.93 3.91 10.81
CA TRP A 107 13.70 3.60 12.03
C TRP A 107 14.44 2.26 11.92
N GLY A 108 13.78 1.25 11.32
CA GLY A 108 14.41 -0.05 11.00
C GLY A 108 15.60 0.09 10.05
N ILE A 109 15.47 0.90 8.96
CA ILE A 109 16.57 1.25 8.05
C ILE A 109 17.74 1.88 8.81
N TYR A 110 17.43 2.91 9.62
CA TYR A 110 18.45 3.59 10.43
C TYR A 110 19.22 2.58 11.31
N LYS A 111 18.49 1.73 12.05
CA LYS A 111 19.09 0.72 12.93
C LYS A 111 19.90 -0.33 12.15
N LEU A 112 19.38 -0.79 11.02
CA LEU A 112 20.04 -1.80 10.20
C LEU A 112 21.35 -1.28 9.60
N ILE A 113 21.31 -0.11 8.94
CA ILE A 113 22.51 0.46 8.29
C ILE A 113 23.56 0.83 9.33
N SER A 114 23.17 1.29 10.52
CA SER A 114 24.10 1.53 11.63
C SER A 114 24.86 0.29 12.11
N LEU A 115 24.47 -0.94 11.69
CA LEU A 115 25.25 -2.15 11.98
C LEU A 115 26.42 -2.40 10.99
N TYR A 116 26.47 -1.64 9.90
CA TYR A 116 27.43 -1.83 8.81
C TYR A 116 28.42 -0.66 8.64
N THR A 117 28.23 0.42 9.41
CA THR A 117 29.10 1.60 9.31
C THR A 117 29.15 2.36 10.63
N ASP A 118 30.32 2.94 10.90
CA ASP A 118 30.50 3.92 11.99
C ASP A 118 30.19 5.36 11.53
N ASP A 119 29.88 5.55 10.25
CA ASP A 119 29.51 6.83 9.70
C ASP A 119 28.08 7.23 10.14
N ASP A 120 27.99 8.40 10.74
CA ASP A 120 26.71 8.89 11.28
C ASP A 120 25.70 9.34 10.21
N TRP A 121 26.18 9.71 9.02
CA TRP A 121 25.34 10.26 7.94
C TRP A 121 24.68 9.17 7.09
N LEU A 122 25.36 8.04 6.84
CA LEU A 122 24.83 7.00 5.97
C LEU A 122 23.49 6.44 6.45
N PRO A 123 23.30 6.09 7.74
CA PRO A 123 21.99 5.66 8.21
C PRO A 123 20.89 6.72 8.07
N LEU A 124 21.23 8.01 8.24
CA LEU A 124 20.30 9.13 8.06
C LEU A 124 19.90 9.30 6.60
N LEU A 125 20.87 9.27 5.68
CA LEU A 125 20.62 9.40 4.23
C LEU A 125 19.79 8.22 3.72
N ALA A 126 20.06 6.99 4.19
CA ALA A 126 19.25 5.81 3.85
C ALA A 126 17.80 5.95 4.31
N THR A 127 17.60 6.45 5.54
CA THR A 127 16.26 6.70 6.10
C THR A 127 15.54 7.78 5.31
N ALA A 128 16.20 8.90 5.03
CA ALA A 128 15.64 9.97 4.21
C ALA A 128 15.24 9.49 2.81
N MET A 129 16.10 8.66 2.18
CA MET A 129 15.81 8.06 0.87
C MET A 129 14.55 7.21 0.89
N LEU A 130 14.34 6.37 1.92
CA LEU A 130 13.09 5.61 2.06
C LEU A 130 11.88 6.53 2.10
N PHE A 131 11.92 7.57 2.94
CA PHE A 131 10.78 8.46 3.18
C PHE A 131 10.38 9.28 1.95
N VAL A 132 11.33 9.62 1.09
CA VAL A 132 11.07 10.43 -0.12
C VAL A 132 10.95 9.59 -1.39
N SER A 133 11.11 8.28 -1.33
CA SER A 133 11.02 7.40 -2.49
C SER A 133 9.61 7.39 -3.08
N PHE A 134 9.51 7.38 -4.41
CA PHE A 134 8.23 7.46 -5.11
C PHE A 134 7.24 6.38 -4.67
N GLY A 135 7.69 5.14 -4.49
CA GLY A 135 6.82 4.03 -4.07
C GLY A 135 6.20 4.24 -2.68
N VAL A 136 6.91 4.92 -1.75
CA VAL A 136 6.35 5.30 -0.43
C VAL A 136 5.40 6.49 -0.58
N ILE A 137 5.77 7.53 -1.32
CA ILE A 137 4.94 8.73 -1.52
C ILE A 137 3.61 8.38 -2.19
N HIS A 138 3.64 7.56 -3.25
CA HIS A 138 2.41 7.13 -3.94
C HIS A 138 1.54 6.23 -3.06
N ALA A 139 2.14 5.32 -2.29
CA ALA A 139 1.40 4.45 -1.37
C ALA A 139 0.73 5.25 -0.23
N ILE A 140 1.41 6.27 0.31
CA ILE A 140 0.84 7.17 1.33
C ILE A 140 -0.29 8.05 0.77
N ALA A 141 -0.24 8.39 -0.51
CA ALA A 141 -1.29 9.18 -1.17
C ALA A 141 -2.54 8.35 -1.51
N PHE A 142 -2.41 7.04 -1.57
CA PHE A 142 -3.47 6.14 -2.00
C PHE A 142 -3.98 5.26 -0.84
N ASP A 143 -4.96 5.78 -0.12
CA ASP A 143 -5.72 5.08 0.92
C ASP A 143 -4.86 4.22 1.90
N TYR A 144 -5.36 3.09 2.37
CA TYR A 144 -4.64 2.14 3.22
C TYR A 144 -4.43 0.81 2.51
N HIS A 145 -3.21 0.26 2.67
CA HIS A 145 -2.91 -1.09 2.18
C HIS A 145 -1.94 -1.82 3.12
N SER A 146 -2.29 -3.04 3.49
CA SER A 146 -1.49 -3.88 4.41
C SER A 146 -0.10 -4.25 3.87
N ASN A 147 0.08 -4.28 2.55
CA ASN A 147 1.41 -4.47 1.94
C ASN A 147 2.39 -3.33 2.28
N VAL A 148 1.89 -2.10 2.52
CA VAL A 148 2.72 -0.98 2.99
C VAL A 148 3.29 -1.29 4.38
N LEU A 149 2.42 -1.73 5.31
CA LEU A 149 2.84 -2.12 6.65
C LEU A 149 3.86 -3.26 6.58
N THR A 150 3.55 -4.28 5.77
CA THR A 150 4.43 -5.46 5.60
C THR A 150 5.78 -5.08 5.00
N ALA A 151 5.81 -4.22 3.99
CA ALA A 151 7.07 -3.76 3.40
C ALA A 151 7.98 -3.07 4.44
N MET A 152 7.38 -2.33 5.37
CA MET A 152 8.12 -1.67 6.46
C MET A 152 8.61 -2.62 7.56
N MET A 153 8.18 -3.89 7.56
CA MET A 153 8.74 -4.93 8.44
C MET A 153 10.09 -5.47 7.95
N LEU A 154 10.40 -5.37 6.65
CA LEU A 154 11.66 -5.90 6.09
C LEU A 154 12.92 -5.37 6.77
N PRO A 155 13.11 -4.07 7.01
CA PRO A 155 14.28 -3.57 7.71
C PRO A 155 14.47 -4.17 9.11
N TRP A 156 13.38 -4.38 9.83
CA TRP A 156 13.39 -4.95 11.17
C TRP A 156 13.70 -6.44 11.15
N LEU A 157 13.14 -7.19 10.22
CA LEU A 157 13.45 -8.60 10.00
C LEU A 157 14.96 -8.77 9.79
N LEU A 158 15.57 -7.98 8.89
CA LEU A 158 17.01 -8.02 8.60
C LEU A 158 17.84 -7.55 9.80
N TYR A 159 17.41 -6.52 10.52
CA TYR A 159 18.09 -6.04 11.71
C TYR A 159 18.17 -7.10 12.81
N PHE A 160 17.03 -7.74 13.15
CA PHE A 160 17.01 -8.76 14.20
C PHE A 160 17.71 -10.05 13.77
N LEU A 161 17.61 -10.42 12.50
CA LEU A 161 18.37 -11.53 11.93
C LEU A 161 19.88 -11.28 12.06
N LYS A 162 20.37 -10.11 11.68
CA LYS A 162 21.78 -9.71 11.80
C LYS A 162 22.25 -9.71 13.25
N ARG A 163 21.37 -9.32 14.17
CA ARG A 163 21.61 -9.35 15.62
C ARG A 163 21.47 -10.75 16.23
N LYS A 164 21.12 -11.77 15.43
CA LYS A 164 20.86 -13.15 15.87
C LYS A 164 19.79 -13.24 16.99
N ARG A 165 18.83 -12.31 16.98
CA ARG A 165 17.69 -12.28 17.92
C ARG A 165 16.54 -13.13 17.39
N ILE A 166 16.68 -14.46 17.46
CA ILE A 166 15.77 -15.41 16.80
C ILE A 166 14.30 -15.19 17.18
N GLY A 167 13.98 -14.98 18.47
CA GLY A 167 12.59 -14.75 18.91
C GLY A 167 11.95 -13.51 18.22
N LEU A 168 12.69 -12.39 18.14
CA LEU A 168 12.21 -11.20 17.44
C LEU A 168 12.17 -11.42 15.91
N THR A 169 13.13 -12.15 15.35
CA THR A 169 13.08 -12.55 13.94
C THR A 169 11.82 -13.35 13.66
N SER A 170 11.47 -14.35 14.50
CA SER A 170 10.23 -15.14 14.37
C SER A 170 8.98 -14.25 14.46
N LEU A 171 8.95 -13.27 15.37
CA LEU A 171 7.85 -12.32 15.47
C LEU A 171 7.66 -11.57 14.15
N PHE A 172 8.76 -11.04 13.55
CA PHE A 172 8.66 -10.32 12.28
C PHE A 172 8.33 -11.24 11.09
N VAL A 173 8.73 -12.52 11.12
CA VAL A 173 8.26 -13.53 10.15
C VAL A 173 6.75 -13.70 10.24
N VAL A 174 6.18 -13.83 11.44
CA VAL A 174 4.72 -13.95 11.63
C VAL A 174 4.02 -12.67 11.20
N LEU A 175 4.47 -11.50 11.64
CA LEU A 175 3.90 -10.21 11.22
C LEU A 175 3.93 -10.06 9.70
N PHE A 176 4.94 -10.56 9.02
CA PHE A 176 5.06 -10.47 7.57
C PHE A 176 3.99 -11.30 6.85
N VAL A 177 3.75 -12.54 7.28
CA VAL A 177 2.80 -13.45 6.59
C VAL A 177 1.34 -13.08 6.84
N ILE A 178 1.02 -12.43 7.96
CA ILE A 178 -0.35 -12.04 8.30
C ILE A 178 -0.82 -10.75 7.61
N GLY A 179 0.08 -10.02 6.95
CA GLY A 179 -0.25 -8.72 6.33
C GLY A 179 -1.10 -8.84 5.08
N LYS A 180 -0.82 -9.82 4.22
CA LYS A 180 -1.60 -10.11 3.02
C LYS A 180 -1.20 -11.48 2.46
N GLU A 181 -2.10 -12.15 1.74
CA GLU A 181 -1.89 -13.50 1.19
C GLU A 181 -0.60 -13.66 0.37
N ASN A 182 -0.27 -12.66 -0.45
CA ASN A 182 0.91 -12.68 -1.33
C ASN A 182 2.23 -12.30 -0.61
N MET A 183 2.18 -11.69 0.58
CA MET A 183 3.36 -11.29 1.33
C MET A 183 4.16 -12.49 1.82
N SER A 184 3.51 -13.61 2.08
CA SER A 184 4.18 -14.87 2.44
C SER A 184 5.05 -15.42 1.29
N LEU A 185 4.62 -15.28 0.04
CA LEU A 185 5.44 -15.61 -1.13
C LEU A 185 6.64 -14.67 -1.25
N TRP A 186 6.46 -13.37 -1.02
CA TRP A 186 7.58 -12.43 -1.01
C TRP A 186 8.58 -12.75 0.10
N LEU A 187 8.09 -13.07 1.30
CA LEU A 187 8.95 -13.50 2.42
C LEU A 187 9.77 -14.74 2.07
N PHE A 188 9.17 -15.73 1.37
CA PHE A 188 9.90 -16.91 0.90
C PHE A 188 11.12 -16.52 0.06
N PHE A 189 10.98 -15.62 -0.92
CA PHE A 189 12.09 -15.17 -1.75
C PHE A 189 13.12 -14.34 -0.96
N ILE A 190 12.68 -13.53 0.00
CA ILE A 190 13.58 -12.83 0.92
C ILE A 190 14.44 -13.82 1.70
N LEU A 191 13.84 -14.87 2.23
CA LEU A 191 14.56 -15.88 3.02
C LEU A 191 15.52 -16.70 2.16
N ILE A 192 15.16 -17.07 0.95
CA ILE A 192 16.06 -17.71 -0.02
C ILE A 192 17.27 -16.80 -0.32
N ALA A 193 17.02 -15.53 -0.57
CA ALA A 193 18.08 -14.55 -0.81
C ALA A 193 19.05 -14.44 0.38
N LEU A 194 18.53 -14.45 1.60
CA LEU A 194 19.31 -14.37 2.82
C LEU A 194 20.12 -15.64 3.12
N MET A 195 19.69 -16.81 2.68
CA MET A 195 20.47 -18.05 2.81
C MET A 195 21.86 -17.92 2.17
N TRP A 196 21.98 -17.13 1.10
CA TRP A 196 23.26 -16.83 0.50
C TRP A 196 24.22 -16.11 1.46
N ASP A 197 23.73 -15.13 2.22
CA ASP A 197 24.53 -14.37 3.18
C ASP A 197 24.93 -15.22 4.40
N TYR A 198 24.08 -16.19 4.79
CA TYR A 198 24.28 -17.05 5.95
C TYR A 198 24.77 -18.45 5.61
N ARG A 199 25.23 -18.72 4.35
CA ARG A 199 25.64 -20.08 3.89
C ARG A 199 26.76 -20.71 4.71
N LYS A 200 27.56 -19.90 5.43
CA LYS A 200 28.62 -20.39 6.34
C LYS A 200 28.15 -20.59 7.78
N ASP A 201 27.00 -20.06 8.17
CA ASP A 201 26.41 -20.21 9.51
C ASP A 201 25.30 -21.27 9.47
N LYS A 202 25.67 -22.54 9.67
CA LYS A 202 24.74 -23.69 9.58
C LYS A 202 23.51 -23.51 10.45
N LYS A 203 23.67 -22.94 11.67
CA LYS A 203 22.53 -22.74 12.59
C LYS A 203 21.53 -21.73 12.02
N MET A 204 22.03 -20.58 11.54
CA MET A 204 21.17 -19.57 10.91
C MET A 204 20.53 -20.09 9.62
N LEU A 205 21.27 -20.89 8.83
CA LEU A 205 20.74 -21.50 7.62
C LEU A 205 19.53 -22.39 7.91
N TRP A 206 19.57 -23.22 8.97
CA TRP A 206 18.44 -24.06 9.37
C TRP A 206 17.21 -23.22 9.80
N TYR A 207 17.42 -22.12 10.54
CA TYR A 207 16.31 -21.20 10.86
C TYR A 207 15.69 -20.60 9.59
N LEU A 208 16.52 -20.09 8.66
CA LEU A 208 16.05 -19.51 7.40
C LEU A 208 15.30 -20.55 6.55
N MET A 209 15.77 -21.78 6.48
CA MET A 209 15.07 -22.87 5.80
C MET A 209 13.71 -23.16 6.46
N GLY A 210 13.66 -23.24 7.78
CA GLY A 210 12.39 -23.46 8.51
C GLY A 210 11.39 -22.32 8.26
N TYR A 211 11.83 -21.07 8.28
CA TYR A 211 10.98 -19.91 7.96
C TYR A 211 10.54 -19.92 6.49
N ALA A 212 11.42 -20.30 5.55
CA ALA A 212 11.07 -20.37 4.13
C ALA A 212 10.01 -21.47 3.87
N VAL A 213 10.17 -22.63 4.49
CA VAL A 213 9.16 -23.70 4.42
C VAL A 213 7.83 -23.21 5.02
N PHE A 214 7.88 -22.56 6.18
CA PHE A 214 6.69 -21.97 6.79
C PHE A 214 6.00 -20.97 5.86
N ALA A 215 6.75 -20.03 5.29
CA ALA A 215 6.21 -18.98 4.42
C ALA A 215 5.54 -19.55 3.16
N ILE A 216 6.18 -20.52 2.49
CA ILE A 216 5.62 -21.11 1.27
C ILE A 216 4.42 -22.03 1.57
N VAL A 217 4.44 -22.79 2.66
CA VAL A 217 3.30 -23.59 3.10
C VAL A 217 2.12 -22.70 3.46
N TYR A 218 2.38 -21.59 4.20
CA TYR A 218 1.35 -20.61 4.53
C TYR A 218 0.73 -20.03 3.26
N PHE A 219 1.53 -19.63 2.26
CA PHE A 219 1.04 -19.13 0.98
C PHE A 219 0.04 -20.10 0.33
N PHE A 220 0.41 -21.39 0.19
CA PHE A 220 -0.46 -22.37 -0.44
C PHE A 220 -1.71 -22.68 0.39
N VAL A 221 -1.57 -22.81 1.71
CA VAL A 221 -2.70 -23.07 2.61
C VAL A 221 -3.72 -21.93 2.55
N ILE A 222 -3.26 -20.69 2.61
CA ILE A 222 -4.17 -19.53 2.57
C ILE A 222 -4.86 -19.45 1.20
N ASN A 223 -4.11 -19.46 0.10
CA ASN A 223 -4.69 -19.25 -1.22
C ASN A 223 -5.51 -20.45 -1.76
N MET A 224 -5.14 -21.69 -1.43
CA MET A 224 -5.77 -22.87 -2.00
C MET A 224 -6.80 -23.53 -1.07
N VAL A 225 -6.76 -23.22 0.23
CA VAL A 225 -7.63 -23.89 1.20
C VAL A 225 -8.51 -22.90 1.97
N VAL A 226 -7.90 -21.86 2.57
CA VAL A 226 -8.62 -20.96 3.50
C VAL A 226 -9.51 -19.99 2.73
N MET A 227 -8.94 -19.18 1.83
CA MET A 227 -9.68 -18.17 1.07
C MET A 227 -10.83 -18.76 0.24
N PRO A 228 -10.68 -19.91 -0.47
CA PRO A 228 -11.81 -20.53 -1.17
C PRO A 228 -12.96 -20.95 -0.23
N ARG A 229 -12.64 -21.45 0.98
CA ARG A 229 -13.67 -21.82 1.97
C ARG A 229 -14.42 -20.62 2.56
N LEU A 230 -13.83 -19.44 2.50
CA LEU A 230 -14.45 -18.18 2.93
C LEU A 230 -15.27 -17.52 1.81
N GLY A 231 -15.44 -18.18 0.66
CA GLY A 231 -16.22 -17.71 -0.47
C GLY A 231 -15.40 -17.00 -1.56
N GLY A 232 -14.06 -17.02 -1.47
CA GLY A 232 -13.18 -16.43 -2.47
C GLY A 232 -13.12 -17.23 -3.76
N ALA A 233 -13.15 -16.55 -4.90
CA ALA A 233 -12.96 -17.14 -6.23
C ALA A 233 -11.49 -17.52 -6.54
N GLY A 234 -10.63 -17.66 -5.51
CA GLY A 234 -9.22 -18.05 -5.69
C GLY A 234 -8.24 -16.88 -5.93
N GLY A 235 -8.42 -15.76 -5.22
CA GLY A 235 -7.45 -14.66 -5.19
C GLY A 235 -7.19 -13.99 -6.54
N GLY A 236 -6.12 -13.19 -6.63
CA GLY A 236 -5.72 -12.44 -7.83
C GLY A 236 -5.33 -13.25 -9.08
N TYR A 237 -5.69 -14.55 -9.12
CA TYR A 237 -5.42 -15.49 -10.21
C TYR A 237 -5.96 -15.03 -11.57
N ALA A 238 -7.16 -14.44 -11.61
CA ALA A 238 -7.78 -13.98 -12.86
C ALA A 238 -6.89 -13.04 -13.69
N ARG A 239 -6.00 -12.28 -13.05
CA ARG A 239 -5.05 -11.38 -13.72
C ARG A 239 -3.94 -12.11 -14.47
N TYR A 240 -3.76 -13.40 -14.22
CA TYR A 240 -2.70 -14.26 -14.79
C TYR A 240 -3.27 -15.44 -15.56
N ALA A 241 -4.60 -15.53 -15.74
CA ALA A 241 -5.29 -16.66 -16.39
C ALA A 241 -4.82 -16.94 -17.83
N TYR A 242 -4.24 -15.94 -18.49
CA TYR A 242 -3.65 -16.11 -19.82
C TYR A 242 -2.33 -16.93 -19.81
N LEU A 243 -1.76 -17.15 -18.63
CA LEU A 243 -0.54 -17.95 -18.44
C LEU A 243 -0.84 -19.42 -18.10
N GLY A 244 -2.07 -19.76 -17.69
CA GLY A 244 -2.48 -21.11 -17.33
C GLY A 244 -3.74 -21.12 -16.47
N ASP A 245 -4.39 -22.29 -16.36
CA ASP A 245 -5.67 -22.44 -15.67
C ASP A 245 -5.55 -22.58 -14.13
N ASN A 246 -4.34 -22.64 -13.60
CA ASN A 246 -4.05 -22.72 -12.17
C ASN A 246 -2.60 -22.31 -11.88
N TYR A 247 -2.27 -22.08 -10.60
CA TYR A 247 -0.93 -21.64 -10.18
C TYR A 247 0.19 -22.58 -10.63
N THR A 248 -0.07 -23.90 -10.70
CA THR A 248 0.93 -24.89 -11.12
C THR A 248 1.23 -24.75 -12.61
N GLU A 249 0.21 -24.57 -13.43
CA GLU A 249 0.39 -24.36 -14.88
C GLU A 249 1.05 -23.03 -15.18
N ILE A 250 0.66 -21.96 -14.48
CA ILE A 250 1.34 -20.66 -14.58
C ILE A 250 2.83 -20.84 -14.31
N ALA A 251 3.20 -21.43 -13.16
CA ALA A 251 4.59 -21.64 -12.80
C ALA A 251 5.34 -22.50 -13.84
N LYS A 252 4.70 -23.57 -14.33
CA LYS A 252 5.24 -24.44 -15.38
C LYS A 252 5.49 -23.66 -16.67
N ASN A 253 4.53 -22.89 -17.14
CA ASN A 253 4.63 -22.15 -18.41
C ASN A 253 5.70 -21.04 -18.35
N LEU A 254 5.80 -20.36 -17.20
CA LEU A 254 6.85 -19.36 -16.96
C LEU A 254 8.26 -19.96 -17.00
N ILE A 255 8.43 -21.21 -16.50
CA ILE A 255 9.73 -21.91 -16.47
C ILE A 255 10.06 -22.53 -17.84
N ILE A 256 9.09 -23.14 -18.50
CA ILE A 256 9.31 -23.83 -19.78
C ILE A 256 9.54 -22.85 -20.93
N HIS A 257 8.94 -21.67 -20.89
CA HIS A 257 9.04 -20.66 -21.95
C HIS A 257 9.77 -19.36 -21.45
N PRO A 258 11.06 -19.45 -21.03
CA PRO A 258 11.75 -18.32 -20.40
C PRO A 258 11.87 -17.09 -21.31
N GLY A 259 12.06 -17.29 -22.63
CA GLY A 259 12.11 -16.19 -23.60
C GLY A 259 10.78 -15.43 -23.69
N TYR A 260 9.67 -16.15 -23.73
CA TYR A 260 8.34 -15.55 -23.72
C TYR A 260 8.07 -14.85 -22.37
N THR A 261 8.39 -15.49 -21.25
CA THR A 261 8.29 -14.89 -19.92
C THR A 261 9.06 -13.58 -19.83
N PHE A 262 10.30 -13.55 -20.35
CA PHE A 262 11.10 -12.34 -20.37
C PHE A 262 10.46 -11.24 -21.23
N GLN A 263 9.93 -11.59 -22.41
CA GLN A 263 9.23 -10.64 -23.29
C GLN A 263 8.01 -10.02 -22.58
N LEU A 264 7.22 -10.81 -21.86
CA LEU A 264 6.04 -10.35 -21.12
C LEU A 264 6.37 -9.28 -20.07
N LEU A 265 7.57 -9.28 -19.48
CA LEU A 265 7.98 -8.25 -18.52
C LEU A 265 8.00 -6.85 -19.11
N PHE A 266 8.10 -6.72 -20.45
CA PHE A 266 8.19 -5.44 -21.16
C PHE A 266 7.02 -5.17 -22.12
N THR A 267 6.16 -6.17 -22.37
CA THR A 267 5.06 -6.03 -23.33
C THR A 267 3.78 -5.58 -22.63
N ASN A 268 3.04 -4.64 -23.23
CA ASN A 268 1.69 -4.28 -22.79
C ASN A 268 0.72 -5.46 -23.06
N THR A 269 0.34 -6.17 -21.99
CA THR A 269 -0.58 -7.33 -22.02
C THR A 269 -2.04 -6.95 -21.75
N SER A 270 -2.36 -5.66 -21.51
CA SER A 270 -3.73 -5.21 -21.23
C SER A 270 -4.59 -5.01 -22.47
N GLY A 271 -3.96 -4.91 -23.65
CA GLY A 271 -4.63 -4.55 -24.91
C GLY A 271 -5.10 -3.09 -25.00
N MET A 272 -4.78 -2.24 -24.02
CA MET A 272 -5.18 -0.83 -23.97
C MET A 272 -3.99 0.10 -24.17
N ALA A 273 -4.01 0.92 -25.24
CA ALA A 273 -2.93 1.84 -25.59
C ALA A 273 -2.59 2.87 -24.49
N LYS A 274 -3.54 3.20 -23.61
CA LYS A 274 -3.29 4.11 -22.47
C LYS A 274 -2.22 3.63 -21.49
N PHE A 275 -1.86 2.34 -21.56
CA PHE A 275 -0.83 1.74 -20.70
C PHE A 275 0.50 1.50 -21.43
N ASP A 276 0.65 2.01 -22.66
CA ASP A 276 1.92 1.93 -23.39
C ASP A 276 3.00 2.77 -22.69
N GLY A 277 4.16 2.18 -22.46
CA GLY A 277 5.29 2.82 -21.79
C GLY A 277 5.21 2.84 -20.27
N VAL A 278 4.15 2.28 -19.65
CA VAL A 278 3.99 2.26 -18.18
C VAL A 278 5.00 1.29 -17.52
N LYS A 279 5.29 0.15 -18.17
CA LYS A 279 6.31 -0.79 -17.66
C LYS A 279 7.70 -0.19 -17.72
N GLU A 280 8.04 0.48 -18.81
CA GLU A 280 9.31 1.16 -19.02
C GLU A 280 9.50 2.29 -18.01
N GLU A 281 8.44 3.06 -17.74
CA GLU A 281 8.45 4.10 -16.70
C GLU A 281 8.80 3.51 -15.33
N PHE A 282 8.17 2.40 -14.93
CA PHE A 282 8.49 1.72 -13.68
C PHE A 282 9.96 1.29 -13.61
N TYR A 283 10.49 0.66 -14.68
CA TYR A 283 11.89 0.24 -14.71
C TYR A 283 12.85 1.42 -14.62
N LEU A 284 12.56 2.52 -15.30
CA LEU A 284 13.35 3.74 -15.22
C LEU A 284 13.34 4.29 -13.79
N CYS A 285 12.18 4.34 -13.15
CA CYS A 285 12.05 4.86 -11.79
C CYS A 285 12.80 4.01 -10.75
N ILE A 286 12.72 2.67 -10.82
CA ILE A 286 13.50 1.82 -9.89
C ILE A 286 15.00 1.87 -10.19
N LEU A 287 15.40 2.03 -11.47
CA LEU A 287 16.80 2.16 -11.87
C LEU A 287 17.43 3.39 -11.20
N THR A 288 16.76 4.53 -11.29
CA THR A 288 17.22 5.80 -10.71
C THR A 288 17.06 5.86 -9.19
N THR A 289 16.25 4.98 -8.61
CA THR A 289 16.02 4.87 -7.15
C THR A 289 16.85 3.73 -6.51
N GLY A 290 17.96 3.31 -7.13
CA GLY A 290 18.92 2.42 -6.49
C GLY A 290 19.10 1.04 -7.11
N LEU A 291 18.33 0.65 -8.14
CA LEU A 291 18.51 -0.65 -8.80
C LEU A 291 19.95 -0.82 -9.34
N ILE A 292 20.57 0.24 -9.87
CA ILE A 292 21.96 0.21 -10.38
C ILE A 292 22.91 -0.32 -9.32
N LEU A 293 22.82 0.17 -8.08
CA LEU A 293 23.67 -0.32 -6.98
C LEU A 293 23.21 -1.69 -6.50
N THR A 294 21.91 -1.98 -6.54
CA THR A 294 21.36 -3.28 -6.16
C THR A 294 21.88 -4.41 -7.06
N LEU A 295 22.21 -4.13 -8.33
CA LEU A 295 22.83 -5.10 -9.24
C LEU A 295 24.17 -5.65 -8.69
N LEU A 296 24.86 -4.89 -7.82
CA LEU A 296 26.09 -5.33 -7.15
C LEU A 296 25.82 -6.25 -5.93
N LYS A 297 24.56 -6.49 -5.61
CA LYS A 297 24.07 -7.40 -4.55
C LYS A 297 23.05 -8.38 -5.11
N PRO A 298 23.48 -9.37 -5.92
CA PRO A 298 22.58 -10.22 -6.69
C PRO A 298 21.58 -11.00 -5.84
N ASN A 299 21.90 -11.32 -4.59
CA ASN A 299 20.97 -11.92 -3.66
C ASN A 299 19.77 -11.00 -3.35
N TYR A 300 19.94 -9.68 -3.33
CA TYR A 300 18.84 -8.74 -3.13
C TYR A 300 17.95 -8.63 -4.38
N LEU A 301 18.45 -8.92 -5.58
CA LEU A 301 17.61 -9.02 -6.78
C LEU A 301 16.61 -10.16 -6.67
N ILE A 302 16.97 -11.27 -5.99
CA ILE A 302 16.05 -12.38 -5.73
C ILE A 302 14.83 -11.89 -4.93
N MET A 303 15.02 -10.94 -4.00
CA MET A 303 13.92 -10.36 -3.23
C MET A 303 12.94 -9.56 -4.11
N LEU A 304 13.39 -9.01 -5.23
CA LEU A 304 12.55 -8.25 -6.17
C LEU A 304 11.79 -9.16 -7.16
N VAL A 305 12.24 -10.40 -7.37
CA VAL A 305 11.66 -11.31 -8.38
C VAL A 305 10.14 -11.46 -8.22
N PRO A 306 9.57 -11.83 -7.06
CA PRO A 306 8.12 -12.04 -6.93
C PRO A 306 7.35 -10.75 -7.09
N ILE A 307 7.90 -9.60 -6.65
CA ILE A 307 7.26 -8.28 -6.78
C ILE A 307 7.16 -7.89 -8.26
N VAL A 308 8.28 -7.96 -8.97
CA VAL A 308 8.33 -7.61 -10.40
C VAL A 308 7.48 -8.59 -11.22
N ALA A 309 7.55 -9.90 -10.93
CA ALA A 309 6.75 -10.90 -11.62
C ALA A 309 5.25 -10.66 -11.41
N GLN A 310 4.81 -10.52 -10.17
CA GLN A 310 3.40 -10.25 -9.84
C GLN A 310 2.89 -8.98 -10.53
N LYS A 311 3.70 -7.95 -10.57
CA LYS A 311 3.39 -6.66 -11.15
C LYS A 311 3.34 -6.72 -12.68
N MET A 312 4.40 -7.20 -13.31
CA MET A 312 4.60 -7.11 -14.77
C MET A 312 3.87 -8.20 -15.57
N LEU A 313 3.53 -9.32 -14.93
CA LEU A 313 2.79 -10.41 -15.57
C LEU A 313 1.27 -10.26 -15.41
N ALA A 314 0.77 -9.31 -14.64
CA ALA A 314 -0.66 -9.02 -14.57
C ALA A 314 -1.20 -8.46 -15.90
N THR A 315 -2.46 -8.74 -16.23
CA THR A 315 -3.15 -8.13 -17.38
C THR A 315 -3.72 -6.74 -17.08
N ASP A 316 -3.76 -6.34 -15.81
CA ASP A 316 -4.21 -5.02 -15.38
C ASP A 316 -3.05 -4.00 -15.42
N GLY A 317 -3.12 -3.06 -16.36
CA GLY A 317 -2.08 -2.05 -16.54
C GLY A 317 -1.86 -1.11 -15.35
N ASN A 318 -2.83 -0.98 -14.45
CA ASN A 318 -2.64 -0.19 -13.23
C ASN A 318 -1.60 -0.82 -12.28
N PHE A 319 -1.42 -2.15 -12.33
CA PHE A 319 -0.41 -2.84 -11.53
C PHE A 319 1.02 -2.54 -12.00
N TRP A 320 1.24 -2.26 -13.30
CA TRP A 320 2.58 -2.09 -13.85
C TRP A 320 3.25 -0.80 -13.42
N GLY A 321 2.44 0.24 -13.20
CA GLY A 321 2.90 1.61 -13.04
C GLY A 321 3.51 1.92 -11.68
N ILE A 322 3.88 3.17 -11.55
CA ILE A 322 4.44 3.78 -10.34
C ILE A 322 3.36 4.23 -9.37
N ALA A 323 2.10 4.30 -9.84
CA ALA A 323 0.95 4.75 -9.07
C ALA A 323 0.55 3.78 -7.96
N TYR A 324 -0.25 4.28 -7.04
CA TYR A 324 -0.84 3.50 -5.94
C TYR A 324 0.21 2.87 -5.01
N GLN A 325 -0.13 1.78 -4.35
CA GLN A 325 0.74 1.05 -3.42
C GLN A 325 1.67 0.03 -4.09
N TYR A 326 1.55 -0.20 -5.40
CA TYR A 326 2.17 -1.35 -6.08
C TYR A 326 3.68 -1.31 -6.24
N SER A 327 4.34 -0.24 -5.82
CA SER A 327 5.81 -0.12 -5.90
C SER A 327 6.47 -0.05 -4.52
N VAL A 328 5.69 -0.06 -3.44
CA VAL A 328 6.22 0.18 -2.09
C VAL A 328 7.16 -0.92 -1.61
N GLU A 329 6.90 -2.17 -1.96
CA GLU A 329 7.72 -3.32 -1.57
C GLU A 329 9.14 -3.24 -2.13
N CYS A 330 9.32 -2.63 -3.30
CA CYS A 330 10.64 -2.44 -3.89
C CYS A 330 11.51 -1.48 -3.06
N MET A 331 10.91 -0.48 -2.41
CA MET A 331 11.64 0.64 -1.80
C MET A 331 12.59 0.20 -0.68
N PRO A 332 12.18 -0.55 0.35
CA PRO A 332 13.11 -0.97 1.39
C PRO A 332 14.21 -1.90 0.85
N VAL A 333 13.94 -2.74 -0.16
CA VAL A 333 14.95 -3.61 -0.78
C VAL A 333 16.01 -2.77 -1.48
N LEU A 334 15.60 -1.80 -2.32
CA LEU A 334 16.52 -0.93 -3.07
C LEU A 334 17.36 -0.06 -2.14
N VAL A 335 16.76 0.53 -1.10
CA VAL A 335 17.46 1.34 -0.11
C VAL A 335 18.48 0.50 0.63
N ILE A 336 18.10 -0.65 1.18
CA ILE A 336 18.99 -1.51 1.95
C ILE A 336 20.16 -2.00 1.08
N ALA A 337 19.88 -2.58 -0.08
CA ALA A 337 20.89 -3.10 -0.98
C ALA A 337 21.90 -2.02 -1.41
N SER A 338 21.40 -0.85 -1.81
CA SER A 338 22.25 0.27 -2.23
C SER A 338 23.17 0.75 -1.10
N PHE A 339 22.63 0.92 0.11
CA PHE A 339 23.44 1.39 1.23
C PHE A 339 24.39 0.32 1.76
N LEU A 340 24.09 -0.98 1.62
CA LEU A 340 25.04 -2.05 1.88
C LEU A 340 26.21 -2.06 0.87
N VAL A 341 25.98 -1.66 -0.37
CA VAL A 341 27.06 -1.44 -1.35
C VAL A 341 27.89 -0.23 -0.95
N ILE A 342 27.26 0.90 -0.65
CA ILE A 342 27.92 2.14 -0.28
C ILE A 342 28.78 1.96 0.98
N THR A 343 28.28 1.26 2.01
CA THR A 343 29.07 0.98 3.22
C THR A 343 30.34 0.16 2.97
N GLY A 344 30.39 -0.61 1.88
CA GLY A 344 31.57 -1.38 1.46
C GLY A 344 32.66 -0.57 0.78
N ILE A 345 32.45 0.68 0.42
CA ILE A 345 33.42 1.56 -0.21
C ILE A 345 34.47 1.96 0.86
N GLN A 346 35.77 1.92 0.52
CA GLN A 346 36.85 2.19 1.49
C GLN A 346 36.88 3.67 1.92
N GLU A 347 36.78 4.58 0.96
CA GLU A 347 36.94 6.02 1.22
C GLU A 347 35.59 6.65 1.68
N GLN A 348 35.60 7.23 2.87
CA GLN A 348 34.43 7.90 3.45
C GLN A 348 33.85 9.00 2.54
N ARG A 349 34.72 9.77 1.87
CA ARG A 349 34.30 10.82 0.95
C ARG A 349 33.40 10.28 -0.14
N TRP A 350 33.77 9.17 -0.79
CA TRP A 350 32.98 8.57 -1.86
C TRP A 350 31.70 7.91 -1.35
N ARG A 351 31.69 7.37 -0.13
CA ARG A 351 30.45 6.91 0.51
C ARG A 351 29.41 8.03 0.58
N ILE A 352 29.80 9.18 1.13
CA ILE A 352 28.90 10.33 1.29
C ILE A 352 28.47 10.90 -0.06
N VAL A 353 29.41 11.10 -1.00
CA VAL A 353 29.10 11.59 -2.34
C VAL A 353 28.07 10.70 -3.04
N LEU A 354 28.29 9.39 -3.02
CA LEU A 354 27.39 8.45 -3.69
C LEU A 354 26.03 8.36 -2.97
N ALA A 355 26.02 8.37 -1.63
CA ALA A 355 24.76 8.38 -0.87
C ALA A 355 23.93 9.64 -1.12
N VAL A 356 24.55 10.82 -1.17
CA VAL A 356 23.88 12.09 -1.49
C VAL A 356 23.41 12.09 -2.94
N ALA A 357 24.23 11.65 -3.89
CA ALA A 357 23.85 11.55 -5.30
C ALA A 357 22.62 10.63 -5.49
N LEU A 358 22.59 9.48 -4.80
CA LEU A 358 21.48 8.55 -4.84
C LEU A 358 20.21 9.14 -4.21
N LEU A 359 20.33 9.83 -3.07
CA LEU A 359 19.18 10.53 -2.46
C LEU A 359 18.64 11.61 -3.41
N LEU A 360 19.49 12.42 -4.02
CA LEU A 360 19.08 13.44 -4.99
C LEU A 360 18.40 12.81 -6.22
N SER A 361 18.96 11.72 -6.75
CA SER A 361 18.34 10.95 -7.85
C SER A 361 16.95 10.44 -7.45
N THR A 362 16.80 9.91 -6.23
CA THR A 362 15.50 9.46 -5.70
C THR A 362 14.50 10.61 -5.59
N VAL A 363 14.92 11.76 -5.07
CA VAL A 363 14.07 12.97 -4.98
C VAL A 363 13.62 13.42 -6.36
N LEU A 364 14.56 13.53 -7.32
CA LEU A 364 14.25 13.94 -8.70
C LEU A 364 13.29 12.94 -9.38
N THR A 365 13.51 11.63 -9.18
CA THR A 365 12.60 10.59 -9.66
C THR A 365 11.19 10.76 -9.07
N THR A 366 11.08 11.02 -7.78
CA THR A 366 9.78 11.24 -7.14
C THR A 366 9.09 12.48 -7.70
N PHE A 367 9.80 13.59 -7.90
CA PHE A 367 9.23 14.77 -8.57
C PHE A 367 8.79 14.49 -9.99
N TYR A 368 9.57 13.70 -10.77
CA TYR A 368 9.17 13.26 -12.11
C TYR A 368 7.85 12.50 -12.07
N THR A 369 7.70 11.55 -11.14
CA THR A 369 6.48 10.72 -11.01
C THR A 369 5.22 11.53 -10.64
N VAL A 370 5.38 12.71 -10.07
CA VAL A 370 4.27 13.62 -9.74
C VAL A 370 3.97 14.58 -10.90
N GLY A 371 4.97 14.94 -11.70
CA GLY A 371 4.86 15.96 -12.72
C GLY A 371 4.38 15.49 -14.09
N VAL A 372 4.94 14.39 -14.61
CA VAL A 372 4.73 13.93 -15.99
C VAL A 372 4.65 12.39 -16.08
N PRO A 373 3.81 11.73 -15.28
CA PRO A 373 3.74 10.27 -15.27
C PRO A 373 3.02 9.75 -16.52
N LYS A 374 3.42 8.55 -16.99
CA LYS A 374 2.62 7.71 -17.90
C LYS A 374 1.58 6.89 -17.15
N SER A 375 1.90 6.52 -15.94
CA SER A 375 0.97 5.83 -15.04
C SER A 375 -0.21 6.73 -14.68
N PRO A 376 -1.44 6.23 -14.63
CA PRO A 376 -2.59 6.99 -14.17
C PRO A 376 -2.42 7.34 -12.69
N ILE A 377 -2.29 8.61 -12.36
CA ILE A 377 -2.17 9.12 -10.98
C ILE A 377 -3.14 10.27 -10.73
N PHE A 378 -3.50 10.45 -9.47
CA PHE A 378 -4.24 11.62 -9.00
C PHE A 378 -3.27 12.70 -8.54
N VAL A 379 -2.79 13.51 -9.48
CA VAL A 379 -1.75 14.54 -9.25
C VAL A 379 -2.13 15.46 -8.09
N ASP A 380 -3.41 15.83 -7.95
CA ASP A 380 -3.89 16.71 -6.89
C ASP A 380 -3.77 16.11 -5.49
N GLN A 381 -3.67 14.79 -5.37
CA GLN A 381 -3.44 14.11 -4.08
C GLN A 381 -1.96 14.13 -3.65
N LEU A 382 -1.04 14.40 -4.58
CA LEU A 382 0.41 14.32 -4.37
C LEU A 382 1.09 15.68 -4.28
N CYS A 383 0.52 16.72 -4.90
CA CYS A 383 1.16 18.02 -5.07
C CYS A 383 1.03 18.89 -3.81
N VAL A 384 1.59 18.49 -2.67
CA VAL A 384 1.55 19.25 -1.40
C VAL A 384 2.11 20.67 -1.48
N TYR A 385 2.87 21.00 -2.51
CA TYR A 385 3.41 22.34 -2.78
C TYR A 385 2.46 23.21 -3.63
N GLN A 386 1.29 22.69 -4.01
CA GLN A 386 0.31 23.42 -4.83
C GLN A 386 -0.99 23.65 -4.05
N ARG A 387 -1.60 24.82 -4.26
CA ARG A 387 -2.87 25.21 -3.60
C ARG A 387 -4.01 24.22 -3.85
N ARG A 388 -4.08 23.61 -5.06
CA ARG A 388 -5.12 22.64 -5.45
C ARG A 388 -5.11 21.38 -4.58
N HIS A 389 -3.96 21.00 -3.99
CA HIS A 389 -3.88 19.88 -3.04
C HIS A 389 -4.80 20.11 -1.83
N TYR A 390 -4.88 21.37 -1.35
CA TYR A 390 -5.63 21.76 -0.15
C TYR A 390 -7.06 22.22 -0.46
N GLN A 391 -7.58 21.93 -1.64
CA GLN A 391 -8.91 22.33 -2.07
C GLN A 391 -9.74 21.14 -2.51
N GLN A 392 -11.03 21.16 -2.17
CA GLN A 392 -12.07 20.37 -2.82
C GLN A 392 -12.82 21.31 -3.75
N THR A 393 -12.82 21.01 -5.06
CA THR A 393 -13.37 21.87 -6.12
C THR A 393 -14.72 21.39 -6.63
N ASP A 394 -15.05 20.10 -6.38
CA ASP A 394 -16.22 19.45 -6.98
C ASP A 394 -17.51 19.71 -6.17
N PHE A 395 -17.37 20.01 -4.87
CA PHE A 395 -18.47 20.30 -3.98
C PHE A 395 -18.00 21.02 -2.69
N ASP A 396 -18.94 21.58 -1.91
CA ASP A 396 -18.62 22.16 -0.60
C ASP A 396 -18.38 21.07 0.45
N ALA A 397 -17.12 20.86 0.78
CA ALA A 397 -16.69 19.89 1.79
C ALA A 397 -17.18 20.19 3.21
N ARG A 398 -17.47 21.46 3.53
CA ARG A 398 -18.03 21.84 4.83
C ARG A 398 -19.49 21.45 4.91
N TYR A 399 -20.23 21.74 3.85
CA TYR A 399 -21.63 21.38 3.74
C TYR A 399 -21.83 19.86 3.76
N ALA A 400 -21.02 19.11 2.99
CA ALA A 400 -21.03 17.65 3.03
C ALA A 400 -20.84 17.10 4.46
N ARG A 401 -19.88 17.65 5.23
CA ARG A 401 -19.66 17.27 6.64
C ARG A 401 -20.84 17.63 7.55
N GLN A 402 -21.53 18.75 7.28
CA GLN A 402 -22.73 19.11 8.04
C GLN A 402 -23.85 18.10 7.77
N LEU A 403 -24.07 17.74 6.51
CA LEU A 403 -25.09 16.73 6.15
C LEU A 403 -24.79 15.37 6.79
N MET A 404 -23.53 14.90 6.77
CA MET A 404 -23.18 13.64 7.40
C MET A 404 -23.51 13.58 8.89
N LYS A 405 -23.38 14.71 9.61
CA LYS A 405 -23.72 14.80 11.05
C LYS A 405 -25.22 14.73 11.32
N THR A 406 -26.08 14.96 10.32
CA THR A 406 -27.54 14.84 10.46
C THR A 406 -28.05 13.42 10.25
N ILE A 407 -27.21 12.53 9.69
CA ILE A 407 -27.55 11.12 9.48
C ILE A 407 -27.38 10.37 10.81
N PRO A 408 -28.44 9.69 11.32
CA PRO A 408 -28.33 8.88 12.54
C PRO A 408 -27.20 7.84 12.45
N GLU A 409 -26.54 7.54 13.58
CA GLU A 409 -25.40 6.62 13.61
C GLU A 409 -25.80 5.18 13.23
N ASP A 410 -27.00 4.76 13.59
CA ASP A 410 -27.60 3.45 13.33
C ASP A 410 -28.32 3.35 11.98
N ALA A 411 -28.45 4.46 11.25
CA ALA A 411 -29.15 4.45 9.97
C ALA A 411 -28.39 3.65 8.89
N TYR A 412 -29.15 2.95 8.05
CA TYR A 412 -28.61 2.32 6.84
C TYR A 412 -28.35 3.40 5.78
N VAL A 413 -27.12 3.51 5.33
CA VAL A 413 -26.66 4.57 4.41
C VAL A 413 -26.09 4.00 3.12
N CYS A 414 -26.48 4.60 2.00
CA CYS A 414 -25.78 4.45 0.72
C CYS A 414 -25.10 5.77 0.37
N ALA A 415 -23.80 5.76 0.08
CA ALA A 415 -23.07 6.99 -0.15
C ALA A 415 -22.18 6.94 -1.39
N ALA A 416 -21.93 8.10 -2.01
CA ALA A 416 -20.93 8.20 -3.07
C ALA A 416 -19.53 7.81 -2.52
N PRO A 417 -18.67 7.19 -3.33
CA PRO A 417 -17.43 6.56 -2.86
C PRO A 417 -16.53 7.45 -2.01
N MET A 418 -16.48 8.77 -2.26
CA MET A 418 -15.67 9.70 -1.48
C MET A 418 -16.25 9.97 -0.08
N PHE A 419 -17.55 9.71 0.14
CA PHE A 419 -18.20 9.89 1.43
C PHE A 419 -18.15 8.61 2.28
N VAL A 420 -18.05 7.44 1.64
CA VAL A 420 -18.05 6.14 2.31
C VAL A 420 -16.99 6.03 3.40
N PRO A 421 -15.69 6.39 3.20
CA PRO A 421 -14.68 6.27 4.25
C PRO A 421 -15.01 7.04 5.53
N HIS A 422 -15.75 8.15 5.39
CA HIS A 422 -16.17 9.00 6.52
C HIS A 422 -17.41 8.48 7.25
N LEU A 423 -18.22 7.64 6.57
CA LEU A 423 -19.46 7.08 7.09
C LEU A 423 -19.34 5.59 7.42
N ALA A 424 -18.19 4.96 7.16
CA ALA A 424 -17.98 3.51 7.24
C ALA A 424 -18.04 2.93 8.68
N LEU A 425 -18.02 3.77 9.71
CA LEU A 425 -18.11 3.34 11.11
C LEU A 425 -19.57 3.18 11.55
N ARG A 426 -20.31 2.32 10.85
CA ARG A 426 -21.71 1.98 11.10
C ARG A 426 -21.99 0.55 10.66
N GLU A 427 -23.12 0.02 11.07
CA GLU A 427 -23.47 -1.38 10.79
C GLU A 427 -23.81 -1.61 9.32
N HIS A 428 -24.52 -0.68 8.70
CA HIS A 428 -25.00 -0.82 7.33
C HIS A 428 -24.59 0.36 6.47
N ILE A 429 -23.67 0.10 5.53
CA ILE A 429 -23.23 1.08 4.53
C ILE A 429 -23.05 0.43 3.17
N GLU A 430 -23.47 1.12 2.13
CA GLU A 430 -23.27 0.73 0.73
C GLU A 430 -22.49 1.80 -0.05
N ASP A 431 -21.68 1.35 -0.99
CA ASP A 431 -21.10 2.21 -2.02
C ASP A 431 -22.11 2.43 -3.16
N PHE A 432 -22.51 3.67 -3.35
CA PHE A 432 -23.44 4.05 -4.43
C PHE A 432 -22.90 3.68 -5.82
N GLY A 433 -21.57 3.68 -6.01
CA GLY A 433 -20.93 3.31 -7.27
C GLY A 433 -21.14 1.85 -7.65
N SER A 434 -21.14 0.97 -6.68
CA SER A 434 -21.22 -0.49 -6.87
C SER A 434 -22.66 -1.03 -6.79
N THR A 435 -23.55 -0.35 -6.06
CA THR A 435 -24.93 -0.79 -5.84
C THR A 435 -25.80 -0.51 -7.05
N LYS A 436 -26.58 -1.50 -7.50
CA LYS A 436 -27.57 -1.35 -8.58
C LYS A 436 -28.90 -0.77 -8.09
N ASN A 437 -29.37 -1.27 -6.95
CA ASN A 437 -30.57 -0.83 -6.27
C ASN A 437 -30.31 -0.82 -4.77
N THR A 438 -30.49 0.31 -4.11
CA THR A 438 -30.37 0.40 -2.65
C THR A 438 -31.74 0.50 -1.99
N ASN A 439 -31.84 -0.03 -0.79
CA ASN A 439 -32.96 0.16 0.13
C ASN A 439 -32.57 0.99 1.36
N ALA A 440 -31.42 1.65 1.30
CA ALA A 440 -30.90 2.47 2.37
C ALA A 440 -31.91 3.53 2.82
N GLU A 441 -31.91 3.87 4.10
CA GLU A 441 -32.76 4.92 4.66
C GLU A 441 -32.32 6.31 4.20
N TYR A 442 -30.99 6.47 4.10
CA TYR A 442 -30.37 7.72 3.64
C TYR A 442 -29.45 7.47 2.47
N VAL A 443 -29.42 8.41 1.53
CA VAL A 443 -28.51 8.39 0.39
C VAL A 443 -27.78 9.73 0.32
N LEU A 444 -26.44 9.70 0.35
CA LEU A 444 -25.58 10.88 0.24
C LEU A 444 -24.76 10.82 -1.06
N ILE A 445 -25.04 11.73 -1.98
CA ILE A 445 -24.45 11.74 -3.32
C ILE A 445 -24.02 13.14 -3.75
N THR A 446 -23.18 13.21 -4.79
CA THR A 446 -22.81 14.47 -5.46
C THR A 446 -22.95 14.33 -6.98
N GLU A 447 -23.33 15.43 -7.66
CA GLU A 447 -23.47 15.47 -9.12
C GLU A 447 -22.14 15.26 -9.85
N HIS A 448 -21.04 15.71 -9.23
CA HIS A 448 -19.70 15.64 -9.83
C HIS A 448 -19.05 14.26 -9.73
N TYR A 449 -19.75 13.29 -9.14
CA TYR A 449 -19.23 11.95 -9.04
C TYR A 449 -19.19 11.28 -10.42
N PHE A 450 -18.02 11.21 -11.03
CA PHE A 450 -17.66 10.57 -12.29
C PHE A 450 -18.69 10.64 -13.44
N LEU A 451 -18.28 11.06 -14.61
CA LEU A 451 -19.13 11.21 -15.79
C LEU A 451 -20.02 9.97 -16.11
N PHE A 452 -19.52 8.77 -15.86
CA PHE A 452 -20.28 7.53 -16.07
C PHE A 452 -21.30 7.22 -14.96
N GLN A 453 -21.19 7.83 -13.77
CA GLN A 453 -22.14 7.69 -12.68
C GLN A 453 -23.23 8.78 -12.72
N ARG A 454 -23.05 9.83 -13.53
CA ARG A 454 -24.04 10.91 -13.68
C ARG A 454 -25.41 10.38 -14.02
N ASN A 455 -25.52 9.39 -14.91
CA ASN A 455 -26.80 8.76 -15.25
C ASN A 455 -27.44 8.03 -14.06
N LYS A 456 -26.64 7.45 -13.15
CA LYS A 456 -27.16 6.84 -11.91
C LYS A 456 -27.69 7.89 -10.95
N VAL A 457 -27.01 9.02 -10.79
CA VAL A 457 -27.47 10.13 -9.93
C VAL A 457 -28.80 10.67 -10.46
N VAL A 458 -28.92 10.89 -11.78
CA VAL A 458 -30.16 11.34 -12.42
C VAL A 458 -31.30 10.31 -12.27
N LEU A 459 -31.00 9.04 -12.53
CA LEU A 459 -31.97 7.95 -12.38
C LEU A 459 -32.43 7.79 -10.92
N PHE A 460 -31.53 7.96 -9.96
CA PHE A 460 -31.82 7.85 -8.54
C PHE A 460 -32.70 9.05 -8.07
N GLY A 461 -32.40 10.25 -8.55
CA GLY A 461 -33.16 11.46 -8.25
C GLY A 461 -34.62 11.42 -8.77
N ASN A 462 -34.90 10.55 -9.74
CA ASN A 462 -36.25 10.32 -10.30
C ASN A 462 -37.01 9.18 -9.61
N ARG A 463 -36.43 8.52 -8.60
CA ARG A 463 -37.13 7.49 -7.81
C ARG A 463 -38.19 8.12 -6.92
N ASN A 464 -39.43 7.68 -7.05
CA ASN A 464 -40.59 8.18 -6.27
C ASN A 464 -40.51 7.81 -4.78
N ASP A 465 -39.69 6.83 -4.40
CA ASP A 465 -39.51 6.31 -3.03
C ASP A 465 -38.49 7.10 -2.20
N TYR A 466 -37.79 8.08 -2.79
CA TYR A 466 -36.90 8.98 -2.09
C TYR A 466 -37.28 10.44 -2.21
N GLU A 467 -36.97 11.22 -1.18
CA GLU A 467 -37.13 12.68 -1.18
C GLU A 467 -35.79 13.33 -0.83
N THR A 468 -35.43 14.41 -1.51
CA THR A 468 -34.28 15.23 -1.14
C THR A 468 -34.63 16.06 0.08
N ILE A 469 -33.94 15.80 1.21
CA ILE A 469 -34.22 16.52 2.46
C ILE A 469 -33.26 17.69 2.66
N ALA A 470 -32.09 17.68 2.01
CA ALA A 470 -31.14 18.80 2.03
C ALA A 470 -30.19 18.76 0.81
N THR A 471 -29.87 19.94 0.28
CA THR A 471 -28.89 20.13 -0.81
C THR A 471 -28.40 21.56 -0.87
N ASP A 472 -27.17 21.75 -1.38
CA ASP A 472 -26.60 23.05 -1.80
C ASP A 472 -26.49 23.15 -3.34
N GLY A 473 -27.05 22.18 -4.07
CA GLY A 473 -26.95 22.08 -5.52
C GLY A 473 -25.76 21.23 -6.00
N THR A 474 -24.80 20.90 -5.13
CA THR A 474 -23.65 20.05 -5.46
C THR A 474 -23.65 18.72 -4.69
N VAL A 475 -24.11 18.73 -3.44
CA VAL A 475 -24.30 17.56 -2.58
C VAL A 475 -25.77 17.40 -2.25
N TYR A 476 -26.27 16.20 -2.29
CA TYR A 476 -27.66 15.84 -2.04
C TYR A 476 -27.75 14.80 -0.94
N LEU A 477 -28.52 15.09 0.10
CA LEU A 477 -28.95 14.12 1.09
C LEU A 477 -30.42 13.76 0.82
N LEU A 478 -30.64 12.50 0.48
CA LEU A 478 -31.97 11.95 0.25
C LEU A 478 -32.36 11.04 1.42
N ARG A 479 -33.65 11.00 1.72
CA ARG A 479 -34.23 10.08 2.70
C ARG A 479 -35.34 9.25 2.00
N ARG A 480 -35.40 7.98 2.35
CA ARG A 480 -36.46 7.09 1.89
C ARG A 480 -37.79 7.52 2.49
N LYS A 481 -38.80 7.66 1.65
CA LYS A 481 -40.20 7.94 2.10
C LYS A 481 -40.69 6.75 2.90
N GLN A 482 -41.32 7.03 4.03
CA GLN A 482 -42.04 5.99 4.75
C GLN A 482 -43.25 5.56 3.93
N PRO A 483 -43.58 4.25 3.84
CA PRO A 483 -44.70 3.76 3.08
C PRO A 483 -46.04 4.32 3.59
#